data_875f105a7037f32194b1f6cc7364af71
#
_entry.id   875f105a7037f32194b1f6cc7364af71
#
_cell.length_a   1.000
_cell.length_b   1.000
_cell.length_c   1.000
_cell.angle_alpha   90.00
_cell.angle_beta   90.00
_cell.angle_gamma   90.00
#
_symmetry.space_group_name_H-M   'P 1'
#
loop_
_entity.id
_entity.type
_entity.pdbx_description
1 polymer ?
#
loop_
_entity_poly.entity_id
_entity_poly.type
_entity_poly.pdbx_seq_one_letter_code
_entity_poly.pdbx_strand_id
1 'polypeptide(L)'
;MAVLGGVLDELIDTHVVDAGDLAQITGATPRSVSRWTTSRAMPRREAEDRLLELKAVVHQLRSVLRDEPARLWLRSPNPDLDWRKPLELIAEGEYRRVIGAVLAMAEGVTA
;
A
#
# COMPACT_ATOMS: atom_id res chain seq x y z
N MET A 1 -8.03 -20.31 2.05
CA MET A 1 -8.28 -19.76 0.74
C MET A 1 -7.12 -18.92 0.28
N ALA A 2 -6.78 -19.04 -0.99
CA ALA A 2 -5.57 -18.43 -1.54
C ALA A 2 -5.72 -16.95 -1.89
N VAL A 3 -6.85 -16.32 -1.57
CA VAL A 3 -7.14 -14.94 -1.99
C VAL A 3 -6.11 -13.96 -1.46
N LEU A 4 -5.77 -14.07 -0.19
CA LEU A 4 -4.81 -13.14 0.42
C LEU A 4 -3.39 -13.38 -0.09
N GLY A 5 -3.00 -14.64 -0.29
CA GLY A 5 -1.70 -14.97 -0.87
C GLY A 5 -1.52 -14.33 -2.24
N GLY A 6 -2.57 -14.37 -3.06
CA GLY A 6 -2.57 -13.70 -4.36
C GLY A 6 -2.43 -12.19 -4.27
N VAL A 7 -3.07 -11.58 -3.27
CA VAL A 7 -2.96 -10.14 -3.03
C VAL A 7 -1.52 -9.75 -2.68
N LEU A 8 -0.88 -10.51 -1.81
CA LEU A 8 0.50 -10.25 -1.39
C LEU A 8 1.47 -10.38 -2.57
N ASP A 9 1.35 -11.45 -3.33
CA ASP A 9 2.20 -11.67 -4.50
C ASP A 9 2.01 -10.55 -5.53
N GLU A 10 0.77 -10.17 -5.78
CA GLU A 10 0.44 -9.10 -6.71
C GLU A 10 1.06 -7.77 -6.27
N LEU A 11 0.97 -7.43 -4.97
CA LEU A 11 1.56 -6.21 -4.45
C LEU A 11 3.07 -6.19 -4.60
N ILE A 12 3.74 -7.28 -4.24
CA ILE A 12 5.19 -7.36 -4.33
C ILE A 12 5.66 -7.34 -5.79
N ASP A 13 4.94 -8.01 -6.67
CA ASP A 13 5.28 -8.08 -8.09
C ASP A 13 5.20 -6.71 -8.79
N THR A 14 4.48 -5.76 -8.23
CA THR A 14 4.42 -4.41 -8.80
C THR A 14 5.73 -3.65 -8.64
N HIS A 15 6.60 -4.07 -7.72
CA HIS A 15 7.80 -3.33 -7.30
C HIS A 15 7.51 -1.95 -6.70
N VAL A 16 6.25 -1.59 -6.53
CA VAL A 16 5.84 -0.35 -5.86
C VAL A 16 6.02 -0.47 -4.36
N VAL A 17 5.75 -1.65 -3.81
CA VAL A 17 5.91 -1.94 -2.38
C VAL A 17 6.73 -3.21 -2.22
N ASP A 18 7.39 -3.32 -1.06
CA ASP A 18 8.18 -4.49 -0.70
C ASP A 18 7.73 -5.04 0.65
N ALA A 19 8.36 -6.13 1.10
CA ALA A 19 8.01 -6.77 2.36
C ALA A 19 8.14 -5.83 3.56
N GLY A 20 9.10 -4.92 3.53
CA GLY A 20 9.27 -3.92 4.58
C GLY A 20 8.08 -2.98 4.68
N ASP A 21 7.54 -2.58 3.53
CA ASP A 21 6.35 -1.74 3.48
C ASP A 21 5.13 -2.48 4.03
N LEU A 22 4.98 -3.75 3.67
CA LEU A 22 3.87 -4.58 4.16
C LEU A 22 3.98 -4.76 5.67
N ALA A 23 5.19 -4.93 6.20
CA ALA A 23 5.40 -5.01 7.64
C ALA A 23 5.01 -3.69 8.31
N GLN A 24 5.39 -2.56 7.74
CA GLN A 24 5.07 -1.25 8.28
C GLN A 24 3.56 -1.02 8.37
N ILE A 25 2.82 -1.27 7.30
CA ILE A 25 1.38 -0.95 7.26
C ILE A 25 0.54 -1.91 8.09
N THR A 26 1.03 -3.12 8.32
CA THR A 26 0.29 -4.12 9.13
C THR A 26 0.70 -4.13 10.59
N GLY A 27 1.82 -3.49 10.93
CA GLY A 27 2.38 -3.58 12.27
C GLY A 27 3.05 -4.93 12.54
N ALA A 28 3.21 -5.77 11.53
CA ALA A 28 3.85 -7.08 11.67
C ALA A 28 5.36 -6.98 11.44
N THR A 29 6.06 -8.08 11.71
CA THR A 29 7.48 -8.16 11.43
C THR A 29 7.69 -8.61 9.98
N PRO A 30 8.86 -8.30 9.37
CA PRO A 30 9.17 -8.85 8.05
C PRO A 30 9.11 -10.38 8.00
N ARG A 31 9.45 -11.03 9.11
CA ARG A 31 9.36 -12.49 9.23
C ARG A 31 7.91 -12.96 9.09
N SER A 32 6.98 -12.27 9.74
CA SER A 32 5.55 -12.60 9.63
C SER A 32 5.06 -12.43 8.20
N VAL A 33 5.46 -11.33 7.54
CA VAL A 33 5.10 -11.08 6.14
C VAL A 33 5.62 -12.22 5.26
N SER A 34 6.87 -12.64 5.46
CA SER A 34 7.45 -13.76 4.71
C SER A 34 6.66 -15.05 4.92
N ARG A 35 6.21 -15.31 6.14
CA ARG A 35 5.40 -16.48 6.43
C ARG A 35 4.04 -16.44 5.72
N TRP A 36 3.44 -15.27 5.60
CA TRP A 36 2.17 -15.14 4.87
C TRP A 36 2.33 -15.47 3.39
N THR A 37 3.48 -15.17 2.80
CA THR A 37 3.72 -15.44 1.38
C THR A 37 4.18 -16.86 1.10
N THR A 38 4.87 -17.50 2.03
CA THR A 38 5.52 -18.80 1.78
C THR A 38 4.86 -19.99 2.46
N SER A 39 4.22 -19.81 3.62
CA SER A 39 3.72 -20.92 4.41
C SER A 39 2.21 -20.91 4.65
N ARG A 40 1.49 -20.05 3.96
CA ARG A 40 0.03 -19.89 4.09
C ARG A 40 -0.43 -19.49 5.49
N ALA A 41 0.48 -18.97 6.33
CA ALA A 41 0.06 -18.40 7.59
C ALA A 41 -0.86 -17.22 7.32
N MET A 42 -1.93 -17.10 8.09
CA MET A 42 -2.90 -16.02 7.89
C MET A 42 -2.58 -14.86 8.81
N PRO A 43 -2.60 -13.62 8.30
CA PRO A 43 -2.48 -12.45 9.17
C PRO A 43 -3.75 -12.26 10.00
N ARG A 44 -3.64 -11.46 11.05
CA ARG A 44 -4.82 -11.03 11.80
C ARG A 44 -5.71 -10.21 10.89
N ARG A 45 -7.00 -10.13 11.22
CA ARG A 45 -7.98 -9.42 10.43
C ARG A 45 -7.60 -7.97 10.17
N GLU A 46 -7.06 -7.27 11.17
CA GLU A 46 -6.63 -5.89 10.99
C GLU A 46 -5.51 -5.77 9.96
N ALA A 47 -4.55 -6.68 10.00
CA ALA A 47 -3.47 -6.72 9.02
C ALA A 47 -4.02 -7.02 7.63
N GLU A 48 -4.94 -7.95 7.53
CA GLU A 48 -5.59 -8.26 6.26
C GLU A 48 -6.28 -7.03 5.69
N ASP A 49 -7.04 -6.30 6.52
CA ASP A 49 -7.71 -5.07 6.09
C ASP A 49 -6.70 -4.06 5.54
N ARG A 50 -5.56 -3.87 6.22
CA ARG A 50 -4.53 -2.94 5.77
C ARG A 50 -3.94 -3.36 4.43
N LEU A 51 -3.75 -4.65 4.22
CA LEU A 51 -3.23 -5.17 2.96
C LEU A 51 -4.19 -4.94 1.80
N LEU A 52 -5.48 -5.17 2.02
CA LEU A 52 -6.50 -4.93 1.00
C LEU A 52 -6.64 -3.44 0.69
N GLU A 53 -6.54 -2.60 1.70
CA GLU A 53 -6.57 -1.14 1.53
C GLU A 53 -5.35 -0.66 0.75
N LEU A 54 -4.18 -1.20 1.05
CA LEU A 54 -2.97 -0.89 0.30
C LEU A 54 -3.11 -1.32 -1.16
N LYS A 55 -3.68 -2.47 -1.40
CA LYS A 55 -3.92 -2.94 -2.77
C LYS A 55 -4.77 -1.94 -3.54
N ALA A 56 -5.83 -1.42 -2.92
CA ALA A 56 -6.69 -0.43 -3.55
C ALA A 56 -5.92 0.84 -3.90
N VAL A 57 -5.07 1.32 -2.98
CA VAL A 57 -4.24 2.51 -3.21
C VAL A 57 -3.26 2.28 -4.35
N VAL A 58 -2.53 1.15 -4.32
CA VAL A 58 -1.54 0.84 -5.35
C VAL A 58 -2.19 0.72 -6.72
N HIS A 59 -3.36 0.09 -6.79
CA HIS A 59 -4.11 -0.03 -8.03
C HIS A 59 -4.44 1.34 -8.62
N GLN A 60 -4.96 2.26 -7.83
CA GLN A 60 -5.29 3.61 -8.27
C GLN A 60 -4.03 4.38 -8.65
N LEU A 61 -2.99 4.26 -7.83
CA LEU A 61 -1.74 4.99 -8.04
C LEU A 61 -1.07 4.59 -9.36
N ARG A 62 -1.11 3.30 -9.71
CA ARG A 62 -0.52 2.80 -10.96
C ARG A 62 -1.27 3.25 -12.20
N SER A 63 -2.50 3.72 -12.05
CA SER A 63 -3.22 4.31 -13.19
C SER A 63 -2.77 5.75 -13.47
N VAL A 64 -2.00 6.34 -12.56
CA VAL A 64 -1.55 7.74 -12.67
C VAL A 64 -0.03 7.82 -12.81
N LEU A 65 0.71 6.97 -12.09
CA LEU A 65 2.17 7.00 -12.05
C LEU A 65 2.75 5.64 -12.45
N ARG A 66 3.93 5.68 -13.05
CA ARG A 66 4.74 4.49 -13.28
C ARG A 66 5.24 3.94 -11.93
N ASP A 67 5.73 2.71 -11.94
CA ASP A 67 6.07 1.99 -10.71
C ASP A 67 7.09 2.72 -9.84
N GLU A 68 8.16 3.24 -10.41
CA GLU A 68 9.18 3.90 -9.59
C GLU A 68 8.70 5.23 -8.99
N PRO A 69 8.10 6.15 -9.75
CA PRO A 69 7.48 7.33 -9.14
C PRO A 69 6.40 7.00 -8.11
N ALA A 70 5.63 5.93 -8.33
CA ALA A 70 4.62 5.49 -7.38
C ALA A 70 5.28 5.04 -6.07
N ARG A 71 6.36 4.29 -6.17
CA ARG A 71 7.14 3.87 -5.01
C ARG A 71 7.62 5.06 -4.18
N LEU A 72 8.18 6.06 -4.84
CA LEU A 72 8.64 7.28 -4.19
C LEU A 72 7.49 8.07 -3.58
N TRP A 73 6.38 8.17 -4.28
CA TRP A 73 5.21 8.91 -3.81
C TRP A 73 4.69 8.35 -2.48
N LEU A 74 4.60 7.04 -2.38
CA LEU A 74 4.12 6.40 -1.15
C LEU A 74 5.02 6.67 0.07
N ARG A 75 6.29 6.95 -0.16
CA ARG A 75 7.30 7.14 0.90
C ARG A 75 7.67 8.58 1.17
N SER A 76 7.07 9.51 0.45
CA SER A 76 7.44 10.92 0.56
C SER A 76 6.36 11.70 1.30
N PRO A 77 6.76 12.67 2.14
CA PRO A 77 5.78 13.59 2.74
C PRO A 77 4.98 14.28 1.65
N ASN A 78 3.68 14.39 1.85
CA ASN A 78 2.76 14.89 0.83
C ASN A 78 1.99 16.09 1.36
N PRO A 79 2.05 17.26 0.68
CA PRO A 79 1.35 18.44 1.14
C PRO A 79 -0.17 18.28 1.21
N ASP A 80 -0.74 17.43 0.35
CA ASP A 80 -2.18 17.15 0.39
C ASP A 80 -2.59 16.26 1.57
N LEU A 81 -1.61 15.70 2.26
CA LEU A 81 -1.81 14.83 3.41
C LEU A 81 -1.16 15.41 4.68
N ASP A 82 -1.15 16.74 4.79
CA ASP A 82 -0.55 17.44 5.93
C ASP A 82 0.93 17.07 6.13
N TRP A 83 1.64 16.86 5.02
CA TRP A 83 3.05 16.48 4.99
C TRP A 83 3.32 15.10 5.60
N ARG A 84 2.27 14.30 5.76
CA ARG A 84 2.40 12.90 6.18
C ARG A 84 2.78 12.05 4.97
N LYS A 85 3.45 10.94 5.22
CA LYS A 85 3.76 9.96 4.18
C LYS A 85 2.52 9.08 3.94
N PRO A 86 2.15 8.82 2.67
CA PRO A 86 1.00 7.97 2.40
C PRO A 86 1.03 6.62 3.11
N LEU A 87 2.18 5.94 3.17
CA LEU A 87 2.29 4.65 3.86
C LEU A 87 1.96 4.76 5.35
N GLU A 88 2.33 5.87 6.00
CA GLU A 88 1.98 6.09 7.40
C GLU A 88 0.47 6.15 7.61
N LEU A 89 -0.21 6.86 6.73
CA LEU A 89 -1.67 6.99 6.83
C LEU A 89 -2.37 5.65 6.57
N ILE A 90 -1.87 4.87 5.63
CA ILE A 90 -2.41 3.55 5.37
C ILE A 90 -2.25 2.66 6.61
N ALA A 91 -1.08 2.72 7.25
CA ALA A 91 -0.83 1.98 8.49
C ALA A 91 -1.82 2.35 9.61
N GLU A 92 -2.28 3.60 9.63
CA GLU A 92 -3.24 4.10 10.61
C GLU A 92 -4.69 3.84 10.22
N GLY A 93 -4.94 3.20 9.08
CA GLY A 93 -6.29 2.94 8.63
C GLY A 93 -6.93 4.06 7.84
N GLU A 94 -6.17 5.08 7.47
CA GLU A 94 -6.69 6.25 6.77
C GLU A 94 -6.44 6.21 5.27
N TYR A 95 -6.59 5.04 4.66
CA TYR A 95 -6.31 4.86 3.23
C TYR A 95 -7.21 5.72 2.35
N ARG A 96 -8.41 6.07 2.82
CA ARG A 96 -9.33 6.91 2.02
C ARG A 96 -8.77 8.30 1.77
N ARG A 97 -8.04 8.84 2.74
CA ARG A 97 -7.35 10.12 2.54
C ARG A 97 -6.28 9.98 1.47
N VAL A 98 -5.59 8.86 1.45
CA VAL A 98 -4.56 8.58 0.45
C VAL A 98 -5.19 8.43 -0.93
N ILE A 99 -6.28 7.69 -1.04
CA ILE A 99 -7.03 7.59 -2.31
C ILE A 99 -7.46 8.98 -2.80
N GLY A 100 -7.95 9.82 -1.90
CA GLY A 100 -8.32 11.20 -2.25
C GLY A 100 -7.16 11.99 -2.84
N ALA A 101 -5.97 11.84 -2.28
CA ALA A 101 -4.77 12.49 -2.80
C ALA A 101 -4.38 11.96 -4.18
N VAL A 102 -4.52 10.65 -4.40
CA VAL A 102 -4.25 10.04 -5.71
C VAL A 102 -5.21 10.59 -6.75
N LEU A 103 -6.50 10.65 -6.42
CA LEU A 103 -7.51 11.18 -7.34
C LEU A 103 -7.30 12.66 -7.64
N ALA A 104 -6.92 13.44 -6.63
CA ALA A 104 -6.62 14.86 -6.82
C ALA A 104 -5.42 15.05 -7.76
N MET A 105 -4.41 14.19 -7.62
CA MET A 105 -3.25 14.22 -8.51
C MET A 105 -3.64 13.89 -9.95
N ALA A 106 -4.51 12.92 -10.13
CA ALA A 106 -5.00 12.54 -11.45
C ALA A 106 -5.76 13.70 -12.12
N GLU A 107 -6.58 14.41 -11.36
CA GLU A 107 -7.32 15.58 -11.86
C GLU A 107 -6.40 16.77 -12.09
N GLY A 108 -5.43 16.99 -11.20
CA GLY A 108 -4.51 18.11 -11.28
C GLY A 108 -3.65 18.08 -12.53
N VAL A 109 -3.38 16.92 -13.08
CA VAL A 109 -2.61 16.79 -14.32
C VAL A 109 -3.32 17.44 -15.50
N THR A 110 -4.64 17.59 -15.43
CA THR A 110 -5.42 18.19 -16.51
C THR A 110 -5.60 19.71 -16.35
N ALA A 111 -5.23 20.23 -15.22
CA ALA A 111 -5.32 21.67 -14.97
C ALA A 111 -4.09 22.44 -15.52
#